data_feabbd620349d04534e928fca804e84c
#
_entry.id   feabbd620349d04534e928fca804e84c
#
_cell.length_a   1.000
_cell.length_b   1.000
_cell.length_c   1.000
_cell.angle_alpha   90.00
_cell.angle_beta   90.00
_cell.angle_gamma   90.00
#
_symmetry.space_group_name_H-M   'P 1'
#
loop_
_entity.id
_entity.type
_entity.pdbx_description
1 polymer ?
#
loop_
_entity_poly.entity_id
_entity_poly.type
_entity_poly.pdbx_seq_one_letter_code
_entity_poly.pdbx_strand_id
1 'polypeptide(L)' 'MLTKKGGQFMPLILAPENVELTIIKVLLDDKLKKHLQDMGIAINGKITILSKGNGSVICIVKEGRVALDSNIATKIFVK' A
#
# COMPACT_ATOMS: atom_id res chain seq x y z
N MET A 1 -17.61 14.91 12.20
CA MET A 1 -17.28 14.77 11.69
C MET A 1 -17.03 14.70 10.67
N LEU A 2 -16.52 14.82 10.41
CA LEU A 2 -16.29 14.76 9.50
C LEU A 2 -16.13 13.85 8.97
N THR A 3 -16.33 13.78 8.68
CA THR A 3 -16.33 12.70 8.26
C THR A 3 -15.74 12.39 7.11
N LYS A 4 -15.23 11.43 6.95
CA LYS A 4 -14.57 11.10 5.94
C LYS A 4 -15.37 10.76 4.80
N LYS A 5 -15.03 11.23 3.70
CA LYS A 5 -15.71 10.92 2.54
C LYS A 5 -15.17 9.69 1.97
N GLY A 6 -15.97 8.92 1.30
CA GLY A 6 -15.57 7.67 0.73
C GLY A 6 -14.47 7.73 -0.28
N GLY A 7 -14.23 8.86 -0.89
CA GLY A 7 -13.22 8.97 -1.90
C GLY A 7 -11.84 9.32 -1.41
N GLN A 8 -11.70 9.53 -0.13
CA GLN A 8 -10.41 9.93 0.39
C GLN A 8 -9.41 8.80 0.42
N PHE A 9 -8.18 9.11 0.13
CA PHE A 9 -7.11 8.13 0.14
C PHE A 9 -5.80 8.80 0.52
N MET A 10 -4.80 7.99 0.84
CA MET A 10 -3.52 8.48 1.31
C MET A 10 -2.40 7.58 0.82
N PRO A 11 -1.17 8.08 0.76
CA PRO A 11 -0.04 7.22 0.44
C PRO A 11 0.10 6.14 1.51
N LEU A 12 0.53 4.96 1.08
CA LEU A 12 0.68 3.85 1.98
C LEU A 12 1.60 4.19 3.16
N ILE A 13 2.65 4.96 2.90
CA ILE A 13 3.60 5.31 3.94
C ILE A 13 2.96 6.09 5.09
N LEU A 14 1.84 6.75 4.84
CA LEU A 14 1.15 7.54 5.86
C LEU A 14 -0.04 6.80 6.47
N ALA A 15 -0.33 5.60 6.01
CA ALA A 15 -1.48 4.86 6.48
C ALA A 15 -1.22 4.22 7.83
N PRO A 16 -2.26 3.93 8.60
CA PRO A 16 -2.08 3.32 9.92
C PRO A 16 -1.65 1.86 9.82
N GLU A 17 -0.96 1.40 10.84
CA GLU A 17 -0.55 0.01 10.93
C GLU A 17 -1.70 -0.86 11.44
N ASN A 18 -1.64 -2.12 11.08
CA ASN A 18 -2.58 -3.13 11.59
C ASN A 18 -4.04 -2.89 11.22
N VAL A 19 -4.27 -2.22 10.11
CA VAL A 19 -5.61 -1.99 9.59
C VAL A 19 -5.63 -2.47 8.15
N GLU A 20 -6.65 -3.21 7.77
CA GLU A 20 -6.77 -3.64 6.40
C GLU A 20 -7.15 -2.46 5.51
N LEU A 21 -6.38 -2.26 4.46
CA LEU A 21 -6.56 -1.14 3.55
C LEU A 21 -6.79 -1.68 2.15
N THR A 22 -7.40 -0.85 1.31
CA THR A 22 -7.62 -1.20 -0.09
C THR A 22 -6.72 -0.35 -0.96
N ILE A 23 -6.01 -0.98 -1.87
CA ILE A 23 -5.14 -0.27 -2.80
C ILE A 23 -5.99 0.33 -3.91
N ILE A 24 -5.91 1.63 -4.11
CA ILE A 24 -6.72 2.29 -5.11
C ILE A 24 -5.92 2.91 -6.24
N LYS A 25 -4.63 3.10 -6.05
CA LYS A 25 -3.83 3.75 -7.07
C LYS A 25 -2.36 3.42 -6.87
N VAL A 26 -1.65 3.21 -7.97
CA VAL A 26 -0.22 2.95 -7.94
C VAL A 26 0.44 3.84 -8.98
N LEU A 27 1.26 4.77 -8.54
CA LEU A 27 1.92 5.73 -9.42
C LEU A 27 3.36 5.32 -9.72
N LEU A 28 3.50 4.18 -10.37
CA LEU A 28 4.79 3.64 -10.76
C LEU A 28 4.74 3.29 -12.24
N ASP A 29 5.90 3.10 -12.84
CA ASP A 29 5.92 2.71 -14.25
C ASP A 29 5.39 1.30 -14.40
N ASP A 30 5.12 0.90 -15.63
CA ASP A 30 4.46 -0.38 -15.90
C ASP A 30 5.30 -1.56 -15.43
N LYS A 31 6.59 -1.47 -15.53
CA LYS A 31 7.47 -2.55 -15.13
C LYS A 31 7.39 -2.79 -13.63
N LEU A 32 7.44 -1.73 -12.84
CA LEU A 32 7.33 -1.85 -11.40
C LEU A 32 5.94 -2.26 -10.98
N LYS A 33 4.90 -1.73 -11.64
CA LYS A 33 3.54 -2.13 -11.33
C LYS A 33 3.36 -3.62 -11.52
N LYS A 34 3.90 -4.16 -12.62
CA LYS A 34 3.78 -5.57 -12.88
C LYS A 34 4.51 -6.39 -11.84
N HIS A 35 5.68 -5.93 -11.45
CA HIS A 35 6.45 -6.60 -10.41
C HIS A 35 5.65 -6.66 -9.10
N LEU A 36 5.01 -5.55 -8.74
CA LEU A 36 4.20 -5.50 -7.53
C LEU A 36 2.97 -6.38 -7.63
N GLN A 37 2.36 -6.45 -8.81
CA GLN A 37 1.22 -7.33 -9.02
C GLN A 37 1.61 -8.78 -8.79
N ASP A 38 2.81 -9.14 -9.23
CA ASP A 38 3.31 -10.51 -9.03
C ASP A 38 3.50 -10.81 -7.55
N MET A 39 3.69 -9.79 -6.75
CA MET A 39 3.84 -9.91 -5.31
C MET A 39 2.50 -9.81 -4.57
N GLY A 40 1.41 -9.61 -5.29
CA GLY A 40 0.10 -9.51 -4.67
C GLY A 40 -0.37 -8.08 -4.41
N ILE A 41 0.36 -7.10 -4.91
CA ILE A 41 0.00 -5.69 -4.71
C ILE A 41 -0.60 -5.14 -6.00
N ALA A 42 -1.91 -4.99 -6.03
CA ALA A 42 -2.62 -4.53 -7.21
C ALA A 42 -3.83 -3.70 -6.82
N ILE A 43 -4.32 -2.93 -7.77
CA ILE A 43 -5.51 -2.10 -7.56
C ILE A 43 -6.68 -2.97 -7.10
N ASN A 44 -7.39 -2.51 -6.11
CA ASN A 44 -8.50 -3.20 -5.46
C ASN A 44 -8.07 -4.36 -4.56
N GLY A 45 -6.77 -4.57 -4.42
CA GLY A 45 -6.27 -5.58 -3.51
C GLY A 45 -6.20 -5.06 -2.09
N LYS A 46 -6.10 -5.96 -1.14
CA LYS A 46 -6.01 -5.59 0.27
C LYS A 46 -4.57 -5.62 0.73
N ILE A 47 -4.23 -4.73 1.63
CA ILE A 47 -2.90 -4.65 2.19
C ILE A 47 -2.99 -4.18 3.63
N THR A 48 -2.18 -4.77 4.50
CA THR A 48 -2.12 -4.38 5.89
C THR A 48 -0.67 -4.07 6.25
N ILE A 49 -0.42 -2.93 6.84
CA ILE A 49 0.92 -2.55 7.25
C ILE A 49 1.20 -3.16 8.62
N LEU A 50 2.29 -3.89 8.75
CA LEU A 50 2.70 -4.45 10.02
C LEU A 50 3.62 -3.50 10.76
N SER A 51 4.56 -2.92 10.06
CA SER A 51 5.49 -1.99 10.69
C SER A 51 6.15 -1.11 9.64
N LYS A 52 6.70 -0.01 10.08
CA LYS A 52 7.42 0.93 9.22
C LYS A 52 8.72 1.30 9.93
N GLY A 53 9.76 1.52 9.17
CA GLY A 53 11.01 1.98 9.75
C GLY A 53 12.19 1.66 8.87
N ASN A 54 13.29 2.33 9.13
CA ASN A 54 14.55 2.06 8.43
C ASN A 54 14.45 2.02 6.92
N GLY A 55 13.59 2.88 6.36
CA GLY A 55 13.49 2.97 4.92
C GLY A 55 12.64 1.93 4.27
N SER A 56 11.88 1.16 5.03
CA SER A 56 11.01 0.17 4.45
C SER A 56 9.69 0.02 5.21
N VAL A 57 8.72 -0.59 4.56
CA VAL A 57 7.41 -0.84 5.13
C VAL A 57 7.13 -2.33 4.99
N ILE A 58 6.83 -2.99 6.09
CA ILE A 58 6.51 -4.41 6.07
C ILE A 58 5.01 -4.56 6.01
N CYS A 59 4.52 -5.27 5.01
CA CYS A 59 3.08 -5.42 4.78
C CYS A 59 2.68 -6.86 4.62
N ILE A 60 1.41 -7.12 4.86
CA ILE A 60 0.80 -8.41 4.54
C ILE A 60 -0.13 -8.19 3.37
N VAL A 61 0.00 -9.03 2.36
CA VAL A 61 -0.88 -9.04 1.21
C VAL A 61 -1.38 -10.47 1.03
N LYS A 62 -2.19 -10.69 0.03
CA LYS A 62 -2.77 -12.01 -0.18
C LYS A 62 -1.72 -13.11 -0.28
N GLU A 63 -0.62 -12.79 -0.95
CA GLU A 63 0.42 -13.79 -1.18
C GLU A 63 1.37 -13.98 -0.01
N GLY A 64 1.21 -13.19 1.04
CA GLY A 64 2.08 -13.32 2.19
C GLY A 64 2.65 -11.97 2.61
N ARG A 65 3.82 -12.02 3.21
CA ARG A 65 4.45 -10.83 3.76
C ARG A 65 5.46 -10.26 2.76
N VAL A 66 5.44 -8.97 2.57
CA VAL A 66 6.40 -8.30 1.68
C VAL A 66 7.00 -7.09 2.37
N ALA A 67 8.22 -6.74 2.00
CA ALA A 67 8.87 -5.54 2.48
C ALA A 67 8.99 -4.59 1.28
N LEU A 68 8.46 -3.38 1.43
CA LEU A 68 8.50 -2.39 0.37
C LEU A 68 9.43 -1.27 0.76
N ASP A 69 10.22 -0.81 -0.22
CA ASP A 69 11.03 0.38 -0.04
C ASP A 69 10.10 1.56 0.25
N SER A 70 10.50 2.45 1.15
CA SER A 70 9.70 3.61 1.50
C SER A 70 9.35 4.46 0.29
N ASN A 71 10.28 4.58 -0.66
CA ASN A 71 10.01 5.37 -1.86
C ASN A 71 8.87 4.76 -2.68
N ILE A 72 8.80 3.44 -2.72
CA ILE A 72 7.71 2.77 -3.41
C ILE A 72 6.42 2.97 -2.64
N ALA A 73 6.48 2.89 -1.32
CA ALA A 73 5.29 3.07 -0.48
C ALA A 73 4.68 4.47 -0.62
N THR A 74 5.48 5.47 -1.00
CA THR A 74 4.93 6.81 -1.22
C THR A 74 4.12 6.90 -2.51
N LYS A 75 4.27 5.91 -3.39
CA LYS A 75 3.58 5.91 -4.69
C LYS A 75 2.38 4.98 -4.74
N ILE A 76 2.08 4.30 -3.65
CA ILE A 76 0.92 3.42 -3.54
C ILE A 76 -0.10 4.13 -2.67
N PHE A 77 -1.32 4.27 -3.18
CA PHE A 77 -2.38 4.98 -2.46
C PHE A 77 -3.46 4.01 -2.02
N VAL A 78 -3.90 4.18 -0.80
CA VAL A 78 -4.85 3.28 -0.16
C VAL A 78 -5.97 4.05 0.53
N LYS A 79 -7.00 3.34 0.88
CA LYS A 79 -8.06 3.90 1.70
C LYS A 79 -8.63 2.85 2.63
#